data_49c6314e4f32d3f56e5329d417e436d1
#
_entry.id   49c6314e4f32d3f56e5329d417e436d1
#
_cell.length_a   1.000
_cell.length_b   1.000
_cell.length_c   1.000
_cell.angle_alpha   90.00
_cell.angle_beta   90.00
_cell.angle_gamma   90.00
#
_symmetry.space_group_name_H-M   'P 1'
#
loop_
_entity.id
_entity.type
_entity.pdbx_description
1 polymer ?
#
loop_
_entity_poly.entity_id
_entity_poly.type
_entity_poly.pdbx_seq_one_letter_code
_entity_poly.pdbx_strand_id
1 'polypeptide(L)'
;MAVWEYVGLDAAGKAVKGVIDADNAKGARARLRKTGVFPTDVFEQKAGKGSLFGRGKGLNVEVDFQKYFQRVSIQDLAALTSQLSTLLGANIPMVEALSALCDQTENPKLKSVMTDVKDKVNEGWTLAKAMRGHPEVFDDLYINMVDAGEKSGALDVVLIRLTAFTEASVALRGKLVAALTYPIIMITMSSLLVLGLFAFVIPRIKKVLDSFHSELPMLTRILFGLSNFVMNYWWLLAIVIPGAIFGFTRYIQTPTGRTWWHRRLLRMPIIGAINRKVAVSRFSRTLATLLTSGVPILTALHIVKSVVGNDIIAAAVELAAKNISEGQPIAPPLKASGEFDPIVIHMITIGERTGELEPMLAKVADAYDGQVDNTVNALTSLLTPLLTLFMGGVVGIVALGVLLPMLNLSAAIK
;
A
#
# COMPACT_ATOMS: atom_id res chain seq x y z
N MET A 1 35.96 11.10 -15.00
CA MET A 1 35.50 11.12 -16.41
C MET A 1 34.07 11.62 -16.39
N ALA A 2 33.70 12.58 -17.25
CA ALA A 2 32.33 13.08 -17.28
C ALA A 2 31.47 12.14 -18.13
N VAL A 3 30.23 11.90 -17.66
CA VAL A 3 29.26 11.05 -18.35
C VAL A 3 28.45 11.93 -19.30
N TRP A 4 28.34 11.53 -20.56
CA TRP A 4 27.65 12.26 -21.62
C TRP A 4 26.48 11.46 -22.14
N GLU A 5 25.30 12.06 -22.16
CA GLU A 5 24.10 11.48 -22.76
C GLU A 5 24.03 11.91 -24.22
N TYR A 6 23.74 10.97 -25.13
CA TYR A 6 23.66 11.27 -26.55
C TYR A 6 22.36 10.78 -27.18
N VAL A 7 21.94 11.50 -28.19
CA VAL A 7 20.90 11.09 -29.13
C VAL A 7 21.54 11.11 -30.52
N GLY A 8 21.39 10.02 -31.29
CA GLY A 8 21.97 9.90 -32.61
C GLY A 8 21.25 8.86 -33.48
N LEU A 9 21.78 8.65 -34.69
CA LEU A 9 21.27 7.67 -35.63
C LEU A 9 22.35 6.56 -35.80
N ASP A 10 21.92 5.32 -35.85
CA ASP A 10 22.82 4.22 -36.23
C ASP A 10 23.07 4.19 -37.73
N ALA A 11 23.93 3.26 -38.21
CA ALA A 11 24.26 3.11 -39.62
C ALA A 11 23.04 2.74 -40.50
N ALA A 12 21.93 2.28 -39.90
CA ALA A 12 20.67 1.95 -40.56
C ALA A 12 19.66 3.11 -40.53
N GLY A 13 20.02 4.29 -39.98
CA GLY A 13 19.14 5.46 -39.87
C GLY A 13 18.13 5.40 -38.71
N LYS A 14 18.25 4.45 -37.79
CA LYS A 14 17.36 4.30 -36.64
C LYS A 14 17.88 5.17 -35.49
N ALA A 15 16.96 5.87 -34.81
CA ALA A 15 17.30 6.71 -33.65
C ALA A 15 17.79 5.81 -32.48
N VAL A 16 18.96 6.13 -31.95
CA VAL A 16 19.58 5.47 -30.81
C VAL A 16 19.92 6.51 -29.76
N LYS A 17 19.60 6.21 -28.50
CA LYS A 17 19.98 7.02 -27.34
C LYS A 17 20.84 6.16 -26.41
N GLY A 18 21.79 6.77 -25.74
CA GLY A 18 22.64 6.07 -24.78
C GLY A 18 23.53 7.04 -24.01
N VAL A 19 24.41 6.47 -23.20
CA VAL A 19 25.36 7.20 -22.37
C VAL A 19 26.76 6.76 -22.75
N ILE A 20 27.71 7.72 -22.79
CA ILE A 20 29.11 7.46 -23.10
C ILE A 20 30.01 8.27 -22.18
N ASP A 21 31.08 7.65 -21.72
CA ASP A 21 32.10 8.32 -20.90
C ASP A 21 33.12 9.02 -21.79
N ALA A 22 33.28 10.32 -21.57
CA ALA A 22 34.28 11.11 -22.26
C ALA A 22 34.74 12.33 -21.45
N ASP A 23 35.93 12.82 -21.68
CA ASP A 23 36.49 13.96 -20.97
C ASP A 23 35.90 15.30 -21.47
N ASN A 24 35.34 15.32 -22.67
CA ASN A 24 34.64 16.49 -23.24
C ASN A 24 33.67 16.09 -24.35
N ALA A 25 32.78 17.02 -24.75
CA ALA A 25 31.78 16.81 -25.80
C ALA A 25 32.38 16.41 -27.17
N LYS A 26 33.56 16.89 -27.50
CA LYS A 26 34.28 16.52 -28.73
C LYS A 26 34.76 15.07 -28.69
N GLY A 27 35.27 14.62 -27.55
CA GLY A 27 35.68 13.25 -27.31
C GLY A 27 34.51 12.27 -27.37
N ALA A 28 33.36 12.63 -26.76
CA ALA A 28 32.12 11.87 -26.84
C ALA A 28 31.67 11.67 -28.30
N ARG A 29 31.61 12.74 -29.09
CA ARG A 29 31.25 12.69 -30.52
C ARG A 29 32.23 11.83 -31.36
N ALA A 30 33.52 11.93 -31.07
CA ALA A 30 34.53 11.14 -31.78
C ALA A 30 34.43 9.64 -31.46
N ARG A 31 34.15 9.28 -30.21
CA ARG A 31 33.95 7.87 -29.81
C ARG A 31 32.66 7.30 -30.40
N LEU A 32 31.56 8.05 -30.39
CA LEU A 32 30.29 7.62 -30.98
C LEU A 32 30.39 7.36 -32.48
N ARG A 33 31.12 8.21 -33.23
CA ARG A 33 31.37 7.98 -34.66
C ARG A 33 32.18 6.73 -34.93
N LYS A 34 33.11 6.36 -34.03
CA LYS A 34 33.89 5.12 -34.16
C LYS A 34 33.04 3.87 -33.90
N THR A 35 31.96 3.98 -33.12
CA THR A 35 30.99 2.89 -32.87
C THR A 35 29.85 2.86 -33.88
N GLY A 36 29.90 3.68 -34.96
CA GLY A 36 28.91 3.67 -36.03
C GLY A 36 27.64 4.44 -35.70
N VAL A 37 27.64 5.25 -34.62
CA VAL A 37 26.52 6.11 -34.23
C VAL A 37 26.82 7.55 -34.59
N PHE A 38 25.93 8.18 -35.36
CA PHE A 38 26.02 9.59 -35.73
C PHE A 38 25.25 10.44 -34.73
N PRO A 39 25.92 11.09 -33.76
CA PRO A 39 25.23 11.86 -32.70
C PRO A 39 24.62 13.13 -33.29
N THR A 40 23.32 13.31 -33.06
CA THR A 40 22.60 14.54 -33.37
C THR A 40 22.79 15.55 -32.24
N ASP A 41 22.72 15.08 -30.99
CA ASP A 41 22.94 15.89 -29.80
C ASP A 41 23.72 15.13 -28.74
N VAL A 42 24.55 15.88 -27.96
CA VAL A 42 25.37 15.32 -26.86
C VAL A 42 25.32 16.30 -25.68
N PHE A 43 24.82 15.84 -24.55
CA PHE A 43 24.64 16.64 -23.33
C PHE A 43 25.49 16.10 -22.19
N GLU A 44 26.07 17.01 -21.40
CA GLU A 44 26.79 16.62 -20.19
C GLU A 44 25.81 16.32 -19.05
N GLN A 45 25.87 15.13 -18.49
CA GLN A 45 25.07 14.75 -17.35
C GLN A 45 25.66 15.38 -16.08
N LYS A 46 25.21 16.61 -15.72
CA LYS A 46 25.55 17.20 -14.43
C LYS A 46 24.75 16.53 -13.31
N ALA A 47 25.44 15.93 -12.38
CA ALA A 47 24.86 15.47 -11.12
C ALA A 47 24.29 16.68 -10.35
N GLY A 48 22.96 16.77 -10.27
CA GLY A 48 22.26 17.65 -9.35
C GLY A 48 21.67 18.91 -9.96
N LYS A 49 20.35 18.98 -9.89
CA LYS A 49 19.36 20.07 -10.06
C LYS A 49 18.67 20.14 -11.43
N GLY A 50 17.37 19.86 -11.35
CA GLY A 50 16.44 20.03 -12.46
C GLY A 50 16.52 21.41 -13.08
N SER A 51 16.71 21.47 -14.38
CA SER A 51 16.63 22.67 -15.19
C SER A 51 15.19 22.83 -15.68
N LEU A 52 14.49 23.82 -15.14
CA LEU A 52 13.31 24.42 -15.73
C LEU A 52 13.76 25.34 -16.89
N PHE A 53 12.97 25.32 -17.96
CA PHE A 53 12.97 26.25 -19.10
C PHE A 53 13.92 25.99 -20.28
N GLY A 54 13.31 25.47 -21.33
CA GLY A 54 13.76 25.55 -22.72
C GLY A 54 12.56 25.42 -23.68
N ARG A 55 12.09 26.57 -24.17
CA ARG A 55 10.93 26.77 -25.03
C ARG A 55 11.19 26.25 -26.45
N GLY A 56 10.34 25.40 -27.01
CA GLY A 56 10.38 25.04 -28.45
C GLY A 56 9.53 23.82 -28.79
N LYS A 57 8.29 24.03 -29.25
CA LYS A 57 7.39 23.24 -30.10
C LYS A 57 7.82 21.79 -30.44
N GLY A 58 7.08 20.87 -29.88
CA GLY A 58 7.06 19.47 -30.28
C GLY A 58 6.48 18.64 -29.12
N LEU A 59 5.14 18.53 -29.06
CA LEU A 59 4.43 17.72 -28.07
C LEU A 59 4.67 16.21 -28.37
N ASN A 60 5.82 15.71 -27.99
CA ASN A 60 6.03 14.32 -27.64
C ASN A 60 6.74 14.32 -26.29
N VAL A 61 6.00 14.64 -25.24
CA VAL A 61 6.36 14.26 -23.89
C VAL A 61 6.05 12.77 -23.84
N GLU A 62 7.05 11.93 -24.16
CA GLU A 62 7.08 10.59 -23.62
C GLU A 62 7.14 10.76 -22.10
N VAL A 63 5.97 10.88 -21.50
CA VAL A 63 5.82 10.73 -20.06
C VAL A 63 6.20 9.29 -19.81
N ASP A 64 7.41 9.10 -19.30
CA ASP A 64 7.89 7.80 -18.87
C ASP A 64 7.03 7.36 -17.67
N PHE A 65 5.85 6.83 -18.01
CA PHE A 65 4.89 6.30 -17.04
C PHE A 65 5.52 5.19 -16.21
N GLN A 66 6.58 4.53 -16.68
CA GLN A 66 7.29 3.51 -15.92
C GLN A 66 7.97 4.08 -14.68
N LYS A 67 8.53 5.29 -14.70
CA LYS A 67 9.14 5.94 -13.53
C LYS A 67 8.14 6.25 -12.41
N TYR A 68 6.87 6.53 -12.75
CA TYR A 68 5.82 6.81 -11.75
C TYR A 68 5.22 5.54 -11.12
N PHE A 69 5.32 4.40 -11.81
CA PHE A 69 4.77 3.10 -11.35
C PHE A 69 5.78 2.19 -10.67
N GLN A 70 7.06 2.53 -10.62
CA GLN A 70 8.10 1.72 -9.98
C GLN A 70 8.12 1.94 -8.46
N ARG A 71 7.09 1.42 -7.78
CA ARG A 71 7.13 1.29 -6.32
C ARG A 71 7.75 -0.05 -5.96
N VAL A 72 8.65 -0.03 -4.97
CA VAL A 72 9.15 -1.26 -4.37
C VAL A 72 7.99 -1.88 -3.58
N SER A 73 7.66 -3.12 -3.89
CA SER A 73 6.61 -3.83 -3.16
C SER A 73 7.17 -4.41 -1.86
N ILE A 74 6.30 -4.64 -0.88
CA ILE A 74 6.71 -5.31 0.36
C ILE A 74 7.15 -6.77 0.07
N GLN A 75 6.68 -7.37 -1.02
CA GLN A 75 7.09 -8.70 -1.49
C GLN A 75 8.53 -8.67 -2.01
N ASP A 76 8.91 -7.64 -2.79
CA ASP A 76 10.28 -7.47 -3.27
C ASP A 76 11.25 -7.31 -2.10
N LEU A 77 10.84 -6.53 -1.07
CA LEU A 77 11.63 -6.32 0.14
C LEU A 77 11.75 -7.62 0.95
N ALA A 78 10.67 -8.38 1.11
CA ALA A 78 10.70 -9.66 1.83
C ALA A 78 11.60 -10.68 1.12
N ALA A 79 11.52 -10.79 -0.20
CA ALA A 79 12.38 -11.66 -0.99
C ALA A 79 13.85 -11.26 -0.87
N LEU A 80 14.15 -9.97 -0.97
CA LEU A 80 15.50 -9.43 -0.80
C LEU A 80 16.04 -9.73 0.61
N THR A 81 15.22 -9.54 1.64
CA THR A 81 15.62 -9.80 3.04
C THR A 81 15.91 -11.28 3.27
N SER A 82 15.08 -12.16 2.74
CA SER A 82 15.23 -13.60 2.81
C SER A 82 16.52 -14.07 2.11
N GLN A 83 16.79 -13.53 0.93
CA GLN A 83 18.03 -13.82 0.19
C GLN A 83 19.26 -13.30 0.93
N LEU A 84 19.23 -12.06 1.43
CA LEU A 84 20.34 -11.49 2.22
C LEU A 84 20.62 -12.33 3.47
N SER A 85 19.56 -12.71 4.19
CA SER A 85 19.65 -13.58 5.37
C SER A 85 20.30 -14.92 5.03
N THR A 86 19.91 -15.53 3.91
CA THR A 86 20.47 -16.82 3.45
C THR A 86 21.94 -16.70 3.10
N LEU A 87 22.33 -15.65 2.36
CA LEU A 87 23.72 -15.44 1.95
C LEU A 87 24.63 -15.17 3.15
N LEU A 88 24.23 -14.32 4.08
CA LEU A 88 25.01 -14.04 5.29
C LEU A 88 25.02 -15.22 6.26
N GLY A 89 23.92 -15.98 6.37
CA GLY A 89 23.89 -17.24 7.12
C GLY A 89 24.80 -18.32 6.54
N ALA A 90 25.10 -18.26 5.25
CA ALA A 90 26.12 -19.09 4.59
C ALA A 90 27.57 -18.54 4.74
N ASN A 91 27.77 -17.51 5.58
CA ASN A 91 29.04 -16.82 5.80
C ASN A 91 29.64 -16.16 4.53
N ILE A 92 28.80 -15.77 3.56
CA ILE A 92 29.23 -14.99 2.42
C ILE A 92 29.54 -13.56 2.87
N PRO A 93 30.68 -12.97 2.47
CA PRO A 93 31.01 -11.59 2.84
C PRO A 93 29.93 -10.60 2.42
N MET A 94 29.67 -9.59 3.26
CA MET A 94 28.58 -8.62 3.09
C MET A 94 28.55 -7.98 1.70
N VAL A 95 29.70 -7.52 1.21
CA VAL A 95 29.81 -6.85 -0.11
C VAL A 95 29.48 -7.81 -1.26
N GLU A 96 29.91 -9.08 -1.15
CA GLU A 96 29.59 -10.11 -2.14
C GLU A 96 28.10 -10.47 -2.10
N ALA A 97 27.51 -10.60 -0.93
CA ALA A 97 26.08 -10.84 -0.75
C ALA A 97 25.26 -9.70 -1.36
N LEU A 98 25.62 -8.44 -1.09
CA LEU A 98 24.94 -7.27 -1.68
C LEU A 98 25.12 -7.22 -3.21
N SER A 99 26.29 -7.62 -3.74
CA SER A 99 26.51 -7.68 -5.18
C SER A 99 25.60 -8.72 -5.85
N ALA A 100 25.53 -9.92 -5.29
CA ALA A 100 24.65 -10.98 -5.78
C ALA A 100 23.17 -10.54 -5.78
N LEU A 101 22.73 -9.83 -4.73
CA LEU A 101 21.37 -9.28 -4.63
C LEU A 101 21.10 -8.21 -5.71
N CYS A 102 22.08 -7.33 -5.99
CA CYS A 102 21.94 -6.35 -7.07
C CYS A 102 21.73 -7.00 -8.42
N ASP A 103 22.42 -8.12 -8.69
CA ASP A 103 22.32 -8.83 -9.97
C ASP A 103 20.99 -9.58 -10.11
N GLN A 104 20.44 -10.11 -9.02
CA GLN A 104 19.19 -10.88 -8.99
C GLN A 104 17.94 -9.99 -8.90
N THR A 105 18.07 -8.71 -8.51
CA THR A 105 16.93 -7.81 -8.33
C THR A 105 16.36 -7.37 -9.69
N GLU A 106 15.11 -7.77 -9.96
CA GLU A 106 14.40 -7.41 -11.19
C GLU A 106 13.81 -5.99 -11.15
N ASN A 107 13.36 -5.54 -9.96
CA ASN A 107 12.76 -4.21 -9.78
C ASN A 107 13.84 -3.12 -9.94
N PRO A 108 13.77 -2.26 -10.98
CA PRO A 108 14.84 -1.30 -11.29
C PRO A 108 15.08 -0.28 -10.17
N LYS A 109 14.01 0.12 -9.44
CA LYS A 109 14.13 1.04 -8.30
C LYS A 109 14.86 0.37 -7.14
N LEU A 110 14.47 -0.86 -6.80
CA LEU A 110 15.12 -1.62 -5.72
C LEU A 110 16.58 -1.92 -6.08
N LYS A 111 16.85 -2.28 -7.33
CA LYS A 111 18.22 -2.48 -7.83
C LYS A 111 19.07 -1.23 -7.68
N SER A 112 18.57 -0.06 -8.04
CA SER A 112 19.27 1.23 -7.88
C SER A 112 19.57 1.52 -6.41
N VAL A 113 18.60 1.30 -5.53
CA VAL A 113 18.76 1.48 -4.07
C VAL A 113 19.81 0.52 -3.52
N MET A 114 19.74 -0.76 -3.90
CA MET A 114 20.70 -1.77 -3.44
C MET A 114 22.11 -1.52 -3.97
N THR A 115 22.24 -0.97 -5.18
CA THR A 115 23.53 -0.56 -5.72
C THR A 115 24.16 0.56 -4.89
N ASP A 116 23.38 1.60 -4.53
CA ASP A 116 23.87 2.69 -3.68
C ASP A 116 24.22 2.19 -2.27
N VAL A 117 23.40 1.30 -1.70
CA VAL A 117 23.70 0.66 -0.40
C VAL A 117 25.00 -0.15 -0.47
N LYS A 118 25.17 -0.98 -1.51
CA LYS A 118 26.39 -1.76 -1.73
C LYS A 118 27.64 -0.85 -1.84
N ASP A 119 27.55 0.21 -2.62
CA ASP A 119 28.66 1.11 -2.86
C ASP A 119 29.06 1.83 -1.53
N LYS A 120 28.10 2.30 -0.75
CA LYS A 120 28.34 2.89 0.58
C LYS A 120 28.93 1.90 1.57
N VAL A 121 28.46 0.64 1.58
CA VAL A 121 29.04 -0.40 2.45
C VAL A 121 30.47 -0.71 2.03
N ASN A 122 30.77 -0.74 0.73
CA ASN A 122 32.13 -0.91 0.21
C ASN A 122 33.05 0.27 0.56
N GLU A 123 32.48 1.49 0.76
CA GLU A 123 33.19 2.67 1.29
C GLU A 123 33.40 2.62 2.82
N GLY A 124 32.91 1.58 3.50
CA GLY A 124 33.09 1.39 4.94
C GLY A 124 31.92 1.94 5.78
N TRP A 125 30.77 2.26 5.18
CA TRP A 125 29.58 2.60 5.98
C TRP A 125 28.97 1.33 6.57
N THR A 126 28.29 1.48 7.73
CA THR A 126 27.45 0.40 8.25
C THR A 126 26.24 0.19 7.32
N LEU A 127 25.75 -1.06 7.24
CA LEU A 127 24.58 -1.40 6.43
C LEU A 127 23.35 -0.56 6.83
N ALA A 128 23.09 -0.45 8.14
CA ALA A 128 22.01 0.37 8.67
C ALA A 128 22.12 1.84 8.26
N LYS A 129 23.34 2.43 8.29
CA LYS A 129 23.57 3.81 7.87
C LYS A 129 23.35 4.01 6.38
N ALA A 130 23.78 3.06 5.56
CA ALA A 130 23.57 3.08 4.11
C ALA A 130 22.07 2.98 3.76
N MET A 131 21.33 2.07 4.41
CA MET A 131 19.88 1.90 4.23
C MET A 131 19.06 3.10 4.69
N ARG A 132 19.49 3.84 5.69
CA ARG A 132 18.82 5.07 6.19
C ARG A 132 18.74 6.18 5.14
N GLY A 133 19.55 6.12 4.09
CA GLY A 133 19.46 7.01 2.93
C GLY A 133 18.20 6.76 2.04
N HIS A 134 17.51 5.66 2.25
CA HIS A 134 16.38 5.20 1.42
C HIS A 134 15.12 4.86 2.25
N PRO A 135 14.53 5.85 2.96
CA PRO A 135 13.38 5.61 3.86
C PRO A 135 12.11 5.20 3.12
N GLU A 136 12.07 5.37 1.79
CA GLU A 136 10.97 4.91 0.95
C GLU A 136 10.97 3.39 0.69
N VAL A 137 12.10 2.71 0.97
CA VAL A 137 12.28 1.26 0.82
C VAL A 137 12.44 0.59 2.18
N PHE A 138 13.28 1.15 3.05
CA PHE A 138 13.57 0.63 4.37
C PHE A 138 12.94 1.52 5.43
N ASP A 139 11.95 0.99 6.15
CA ASP A 139 11.30 1.70 7.25
C ASP A 139 12.19 1.75 8.51
N ASP A 140 11.75 2.52 9.50
CA ASP A 140 12.49 2.66 10.77
C ASP A 140 12.65 1.33 11.51
N LEU A 141 11.67 0.42 11.41
CA LEU A 141 11.77 -0.91 12.00
C LEU A 141 12.94 -1.69 11.37
N TYR A 142 12.97 -1.74 10.03
CA TYR A 142 14.00 -2.44 9.28
C TYR A 142 15.40 -1.93 9.63
N ILE A 143 15.58 -0.61 9.56
CA ILE A 143 16.86 0.06 9.82
C ILE A 143 17.34 -0.18 11.27
N ASN A 144 16.45 -0.06 12.25
CA ASN A 144 16.85 -0.23 13.66
C ASN A 144 17.16 -1.70 14.01
N MET A 145 16.47 -2.66 13.39
CA MET A 145 16.81 -4.07 13.54
C MET A 145 18.19 -4.39 12.94
N VAL A 146 18.47 -3.89 11.73
CA VAL A 146 19.78 -4.07 11.08
C VAL A 146 20.89 -3.40 11.94
N ASP A 147 20.67 -2.19 12.43
CA ASP A 147 21.61 -1.47 13.31
C ASP A 147 21.92 -2.25 14.60
N ALA A 148 20.88 -2.82 15.22
CA ALA A 148 21.06 -3.67 16.39
C ALA A 148 21.86 -4.94 16.07
N GLY A 149 21.59 -5.58 14.93
CA GLY A 149 22.31 -6.76 14.45
C GLY A 149 23.78 -6.48 14.13
N GLU A 150 24.07 -5.35 13.49
CA GLU A 150 25.45 -4.91 13.22
C GLU A 150 26.22 -4.64 14.50
N LYS A 151 25.64 -3.90 15.45
CA LYS A 151 26.28 -3.56 16.74
C LYS A 151 26.51 -4.77 17.63
N SER A 152 25.64 -5.76 17.61
CA SER A 152 25.77 -6.99 18.39
C SER A 152 26.62 -8.07 17.72
N GLY A 153 26.97 -7.90 16.43
CA GLY A 153 27.64 -8.93 15.63
C GLY A 153 26.75 -10.15 15.28
N ALA A 154 25.43 -10.02 15.46
CA ALA A 154 24.45 -11.08 15.23
C ALA A 154 23.48 -10.71 14.09
N LEU A 155 24.03 -10.12 13.02
CA LEU A 155 23.23 -9.62 11.89
C LEU A 155 22.48 -10.75 11.17
N ASP A 156 23.07 -11.93 11.07
CA ASP A 156 22.47 -13.14 10.51
C ASP A 156 21.17 -13.52 11.26
N VAL A 157 21.22 -13.56 12.59
CA VAL A 157 20.06 -13.87 13.44
C VAL A 157 18.98 -12.79 13.31
N VAL A 158 19.36 -11.52 13.26
CA VAL A 158 18.42 -10.41 13.10
C VAL A 158 17.76 -10.45 11.73
N LEU A 159 18.48 -10.76 10.67
CA LEU A 159 17.94 -10.88 9.33
C LEU A 159 16.96 -12.06 9.19
N ILE A 160 17.21 -13.20 9.85
CA ILE A 160 16.23 -14.31 9.92
C ILE A 160 14.91 -13.83 10.53
N ARG A 161 14.97 -13.07 11.62
CA ARG A 161 13.76 -12.51 12.27
C ARG A 161 13.07 -11.45 11.42
N LEU A 162 13.85 -10.61 10.75
CA LEU A 162 13.35 -9.60 9.84
C LEU A 162 12.67 -10.22 8.62
N THR A 163 13.23 -11.33 8.11
CA THR A 163 12.59 -12.16 7.08
C THR A 163 11.23 -12.66 7.55
N ALA A 164 11.19 -13.32 8.72
CA ALA A 164 9.92 -13.82 9.27
C ALA A 164 8.89 -12.69 9.48
N PHE A 165 9.31 -11.50 9.92
CA PHE A 165 8.45 -10.34 10.09
C PHE A 165 7.91 -9.82 8.75
N THR A 166 8.77 -9.68 7.74
CA THR A 166 8.37 -9.18 6.42
C THR A 166 7.47 -10.17 5.69
N GLU A 167 7.75 -11.47 5.78
CA GLU A 167 6.91 -12.54 5.24
C GLU A 167 5.53 -12.59 5.92
N ALA A 168 5.47 -12.47 7.26
CA ALA A 168 4.20 -12.38 7.98
C ALA A 168 3.38 -11.15 7.54
N SER A 169 4.05 -10.01 7.32
CA SER A 169 3.40 -8.79 6.82
C SER A 169 2.86 -8.95 5.40
N VAL A 170 3.62 -9.62 4.52
CA VAL A 170 3.17 -9.99 3.15
C VAL A 170 1.98 -10.93 3.21
N ALA A 171 2.06 -11.98 4.04
CA ALA A 171 0.98 -12.95 4.20
C ALA A 171 -0.32 -12.30 4.70
N LEU A 172 -0.24 -11.44 5.72
CA LEU A 172 -1.40 -10.71 6.24
C LEU A 172 -2.02 -9.82 5.18
N ARG A 173 -1.19 -9.05 4.46
CA ARG A 173 -1.67 -8.18 3.36
C ARG A 173 -2.29 -9.00 2.23
N GLY A 174 -1.67 -10.11 1.86
CA GLY A 174 -2.18 -11.04 0.84
C GLY A 174 -3.56 -11.58 1.21
N LYS A 175 -3.75 -12.02 2.46
CA LYS A 175 -5.04 -12.48 2.99
C LYS A 175 -6.11 -11.40 2.92
N LEU A 176 -5.79 -10.17 3.34
CA LEU A 176 -6.74 -9.04 3.28
C LEU A 176 -7.13 -8.69 1.84
N VAL A 177 -6.17 -8.66 0.92
CA VAL A 177 -6.44 -8.43 -0.50
C VAL A 177 -7.30 -9.55 -1.09
N ALA A 178 -6.94 -10.81 -0.86
CA ALA A 178 -7.70 -11.96 -1.35
C ALA A 178 -9.14 -11.96 -0.84
N ALA A 179 -9.35 -11.65 0.45
CA ALA A 179 -10.66 -11.56 1.05
C ALA A 179 -11.54 -10.46 0.43
N LEU A 180 -10.95 -9.34 0.03
CA LEU A 180 -11.66 -8.21 -0.58
C LEU A 180 -11.82 -8.33 -2.10
N THR A 181 -11.05 -9.17 -2.78
CA THR A 181 -11.08 -9.30 -4.24
C THR A 181 -12.46 -9.71 -4.74
N TYR A 182 -13.05 -10.76 -4.17
CA TYR A 182 -14.38 -11.21 -4.58
C TYR A 182 -15.48 -10.16 -4.35
N PRO A 183 -15.61 -9.52 -3.18
CA PRO A 183 -16.56 -8.42 -2.98
C PRO A 183 -16.38 -7.26 -3.98
N ILE A 184 -15.16 -6.87 -4.27
CA ILE A 184 -14.87 -5.79 -5.22
C ILE A 184 -15.34 -6.17 -6.64
N ILE A 185 -15.01 -7.37 -7.09
CA ILE A 185 -15.45 -7.87 -8.41
C ILE A 185 -16.98 -7.89 -8.47
N MET A 186 -17.65 -8.43 -7.45
CA MET A 186 -19.11 -8.52 -7.40
C MET A 186 -19.76 -7.13 -7.41
N ILE A 187 -19.27 -6.18 -6.62
CA ILE A 187 -19.77 -4.79 -6.61
C ILE A 187 -19.57 -4.14 -7.98
N THR A 188 -18.41 -4.34 -8.59
CA THR A 188 -18.09 -3.74 -9.90
C THR A 188 -19.02 -4.30 -10.99
N MET A 189 -19.13 -5.63 -11.08
CA MET A 189 -20.00 -6.28 -12.06
C MET A 189 -21.46 -5.92 -11.84
N SER A 190 -21.90 -5.89 -10.58
CA SER A 190 -23.25 -5.48 -10.20
C SER A 190 -23.56 -4.04 -10.58
N SER A 191 -22.63 -3.13 -10.30
CA SER A 191 -22.77 -1.72 -10.66
C SER A 191 -22.82 -1.55 -12.19
N LEU A 192 -22.01 -2.30 -12.94
CA LEU A 192 -22.00 -2.27 -14.39
C LEU A 192 -23.34 -2.77 -14.96
N LEU A 193 -23.89 -3.85 -14.40
CA LEU A 193 -25.18 -4.39 -14.80
C LEU A 193 -26.31 -3.39 -14.52
N VAL A 194 -26.35 -2.79 -13.34
CA VAL A 194 -27.34 -1.77 -12.96
C VAL A 194 -27.25 -0.56 -13.89
N LEU A 195 -26.03 -0.05 -14.13
CA LEU A 195 -25.82 1.05 -15.07
C LEU A 195 -26.28 0.70 -16.48
N GLY A 196 -26.01 -0.53 -16.94
CA GLY A 196 -26.49 -1.02 -18.24
C GLY A 196 -28.03 -1.07 -18.34
N LEU A 197 -28.70 -1.53 -17.27
CA LEU A 197 -30.18 -1.51 -17.22
C LEU A 197 -30.71 -0.06 -17.27
N PHE A 198 -30.11 0.87 -16.51
CA PHE A 198 -30.54 2.27 -16.53
C PHE A 198 -30.21 2.99 -17.84
N ALA A 199 -29.11 2.66 -18.50
CA ALA A 199 -28.70 3.31 -19.75
C ALA A 199 -29.40 2.79 -20.98
N PHE A 200 -29.71 1.49 -21.05
CA PHE A 200 -30.23 0.86 -22.28
C PHE A 200 -31.66 0.34 -22.17
N VAL A 201 -32.02 -0.27 -21.05
CA VAL A 201 -33.31 -0.96 -20.91
C VAL A 201 -34.41 0.02 -20.53
N ILE A 202 -34.20 0.78 -19.47
CA ILE A 202 -35.24 1.70 -18.95
C ILE A 202 -35.65 2.78 -19.97
N PRO A 203 -34.73 3.42 -20.73
CA PRO A 203 -35.15 4.40 -21.77
C PRO A 203 -35.97 3.81 -22.91
N ARG A 204 -35.68 2.55 -23.29
CA ARG A 204 -36.48 1.86 -24.31
C ARG A 204 -37.91 1.61 -23.85
N ILE A 205 -38.05 1.16 -22.59
CA ILE A 205 -39.37 0.90 -22.00
C ILE A 205 -40.15 2.20 -21.83
N LYS A 206 -39.46 3.29 -21.42
CA LYS A 206 -40.06 4.61 -21.31
C LYS A 206 -40.69 5.05 -22.64
N LYS A 207 -39.98 4.92 -23.77
CA LYS A 207 -40.51 5.26 -25.11
C LYS A 207 -41.77 4.48 -25.47
N VAL A 208 -41.81 3.19 -25.12
CA VAL A 208 -42.99 2.36 -25.33
C VAL A 208 -44.17 2.83 -24.47
N LEU A 209 -43.95 3.10 -23.20
CA LEU A 209 -44.99 3.52 -22.27
C LEU A 209 -45.52 4.94 -22.58
N ASP A 210 -44.67 5.86 -22.99
CA ASP A 210 -45.07 7.21 -23.38
C ASP A 210 -46.01 7.22 -24.58
N SER A 211 -45.91 6.22 -25.48
CA SER A 211 -46.83 6.08 -26.62
C SER A 211 -48.27 5.66 -26.24
N PHE A 212 -48.46 5.10 -25.05
CA PHE A 212 -49.78 4.66 -24.56
C PHE A 212 -50.50 5.67 -23.64
N HIS A 213 -49.89 6.83 -23.34
CA HIS A 213 -50.44 7.92 -22.50
C HIS A 213 -50.99 7.44 -21.15
N SER A 214 -50.47 6.35 -20.60
CA SER A 214 -50.93 5.75 -19.34
C SER A 214 -50.24 6.36 -18.12
N GLU A 215 -50.98 6.48 -17.01
CA GLU A 215 -50.39 6.89 -15.74
C GLU A 215 -49.37 5.86 -15.26
N LEU A 216 -48.13 6.34 -14.98
CA LEU A 216 -47.05 5.48 -14.54
C LEU A 216 -47.17 5.18 -13.05
N PRO A 217 -47.09 3.92 -12.62
CA PRO A 217 -46.98 3.55 -11.22
C PRO A 217 -45.82 4.27 -10.53
N MET A 218 -45.96 4.56 -9.23
CA MET A 218 -44.96 5.31 -8.45
C MET A 218 -43.56 4.71 -8.56
N LEU A 219 -43.43 3.38 -8.51
CA LEU A 219 -42.15 2.66 -8.62
C LEU A 219 -41.48 2.94 -9.98
N THR A 220 -42.21 2.88 -11.06
CA THR A 220 -41.73 3.15 -12.43
C THR A 220 -41.31 4.61 -12.58
N ARG A 221 -42.00 5.54 -11.98
CA ARG A 221 -41.67 6.98 -11.97
C ARG A 221 -40.34 7.22 -11.25
N ILE A 222 -40.08 6.58 -10.09
CA ILE A 222 -38.82 6.66 -9.36
C ILE A 222 -37.69 6.09 -10.23
N LEU A 223 -37.86 4.92 -10.84
CA LEU A 223 -36.85 4.30 -11.70
C LEU A 223 -36.49 5.19 -12.91
N PHE A 224 -37.48 5.80 -13.56
CA PHE A 224 -37.24 6.72 -14.67
C PHE A 224 -36.56 8.00 -14.21
N GLY A 225 -36.92 8.54 -13.05
CA GLY A 225 -36.25 9.67 -12.44
C GLY A 225 -34.77 9.38 -12.18
N LEU A 226 -34.47 8.21 -11.61
CA LEU A 226 -33.10 7.78 -11.33
C LEU A 226 -32.30 7.52 -12.62
N SER A 227 -32.93 6.89 -13.64
CA SER A 227 -32.32 6.68 -14.94
C SER A 227 -31.97 8.02 -15.62
N ASN A 228 -32.91 8.96 -15.65
CA ASN A 228 -32.65 10.28 -16.22
C ASN A 228 -31.55 11.03 -15.45
N PHE A 229 -31.52 10.92 -14.13
CA PHE A 229 -30.45 11.50 -13.31
C PHE A 229 -29.08 10.91 -13.70
N VAL A 230 -28.97 9.59 -13.77
CA VAL A 230 -27.72 8.92 -14.18
C VAL A 230 -27.32 9.32 -15.60
N MET A 231 -28.26 9.31 -16.56
CA MET A 231 -27.99 9.64 -17.96
C MET A 231 -27.59 11.11 -18.18
N ASN A 232 -28.20 12.04 -17.46
CA ASN A 232 -27.93 13.47 -17.64
C ASN A 232 -26.72 13.96 -16.82
N TYR A 233 -26.45 13.31 -15.67
CA TYR A 233 -25.42 13.76 -14.72
C TYR A 233 -24.27 12.77 -14.56
N TRP A 234 -24.13 11.77 -15.46
CA TRP A 234 -23.02 10.81 -15.38
C TRP A 234 -21.63 11.49 -15.36
N TRP A 235 -21.47 12.56 -16.14
CA TRP A 235 -20.23 13.34 -16.16
C TRP A 235 -19.96 14.05 -14.83
N LEU A 236 -21.02 14.53 -14.17
CA LEU A 236 -20.92 15.13 -12.84
C LEU A 236 -20.49 14.07 -11.81
N LEU A 237 -21.09 12.88 -11.86
CA LEU A 237 -20.71 11.75 -11.00
C LEU A 237 -19.26 11.33 -11.27
N ALA A 238 -18.82 11.31 -12.52
CA ALA A 238 -17.45 10.99 -12.92
C ALA A 238 -16.42 12.03 -12.43
N ILE A 239 -16.81 13.25 -12.13
CA ILE A 239 -15.94 14.28 -11.57
C ILE A 239 -16.07 14.35 -10.05
N VAL A 240 -17.29 14.33 -9.52
CA VAL A 240 -17.57 14.52 -8.09
C VAL A 240 -17.05 13.33 -7.27
N ILE A 241 -17.22 12.10 -7.74
CA ILE A 241 -16.78 10.91 -6.98
C ILE A 241 -15.26 10.88 -6.85
N PRO A 242 -14.43 10.96 -7.93
CA PRO A 242 -12.99 11.04 -7.78
C PRO A 242 -12.52 12.30 -7.04
N GLY A 243 -13.19 13.45 -7.26
CA GLY A 243 -12.90 14.69 -6.55
C GLY A 243 -13.15 14.57 -5.04
N ALA A 244 -14.25 13.96 -4.63
CA ALA A 244 -14.57 13.69 -3.23
C ALA A 244 -13.57 12.70 -2.60
N ILE A 245 -13.21 11.63 -3.32
CA ILE A 245 -12.18 10.67 -2.89
C ILE A 245 -10.84 11.38 -2.73
N PHE A 246 -10.44 12.20 -3.71
CA PHE A 246 -9.19 12.96 -3.65
C PHE A 246 -9.19 13.97 -2.50
N GLY A 247 -10.26 14.73 -2.32
CA GLY A 247 -10.43 15.67 -1.21
C GLY A 247 -10.40 14.97 0.14
N PHE A 248 -11.09 13.83 0.26
CA PHE A 248 -11.10 13.02 1.47
C PHE A 248 -9.73 12.43 1.80
N THR A 249 -9.03 11.89 0.81
CA THR A 249 -7.67 11.36 1.02
C THR A 249 -6.69 12.46 1.39
N ARG A 250 -6.82 13.66 0.80
CA ARG A 250 -6.02 14.83 1.18
C ARG A 250 -6.34 15.30 2.61
N TYR A 251 -7.62 15.32 2.98
CA TYR A 251 -8.03 15.68 4.34
C TYR A 251 -7.45 14.72 5.38
N ILE A 252 -7.51 13.40 5.14
CA ILE A 252 -6.94 12.38 6.04
C ILE A 252 -5.40 12.48 6.14
N GLN A 253 -4.72 13.02 5.15
CA GLN A 253 -3.27 13.24 5.22
C GLN A 253 -2.86 14.41 6.14
N THR A 254 -3.80 15.30 6.51
CA THR A 254 -3.53 16.34 7.49
C THR A 254 -3.49 15.76 8.91
N PRO A 255 -2.67 16.31 9.83
CA PRO A 255 -2.57 15.78 11.20
C PRO A 255 -3.92 15.73 11.91
N THR A 256 -4.73 16.77 11.77
CA THR A 256 -6.07 16.85 12.39
C THR A 256 -7.06 15.86 11.75
N GLY A 257 -7.09 15.77 10.41
CA GLY A 257 -7.96 14.85 9.68
C GLY A 257 -7.61 13.39 9.96
N ARG A 258 -6.31 13.09 10.05
CA ARG A 258 -5.81 11.75 10.37
C ARG A 258 -6.25 11.29 11.76
N THR A 259 -6.07 12.10 12.78
CA THR A 259 -6.49 11.77 14.14
C THR A 259 -8.01 11.64 14.24
N TRP A 260 -8.79 12.54 13.59
CA TRP A 260 -10.23 12.44 13.51
C TRP A 260 -10.70 11.14 12.84
N TRP A 261 -10.08 10.78 11.71
CA TRP A 261 -10.40 9.55 10.99
C TRP A 261 -10.07 8.29 11.80
N HIS A 262 -8.89 8.22 12.42
CA HIS A 262 -8.46 7.11 13.25
C HIS A 262 -9.38 6.90 14.45
N ARG A 263 -9.82 7.98 15.09
CA ARG A 263 -10.82 7.93 16.18
C ARG A 263 -12.16 7.43 15.68
N ARG A 264 -12.63 7.91 14.52
CA ARG A 264 -13.90 7.48 13.93
C ARG A 264 -13.86 6.01 13.55
N LEU A 265 -12.77 5.58 12.96
CA LEU A 265 -12.52 4.20 12.54
C LEU A 265 -12.63 3.22 13.73
N LEU A 266 -12.01 3.53 14.86
CA LEU A 266 -12.08 2.70 16.08
C LEU A 266 -13.50 2.61 16.68
N ARG A 267 -14.35 3.59 16.43
CA ARG A 267 -15.75 3.60 16.92
C ARG A 267 -16.73 2.85 16.03
N MET A 268 -16.37 2.49 14.83
CA MET A 268 -17.21 1.69 13.92
C MET A 268 -17.37 0.27 14.46
N PRO A 269 -18.60 -0.29 14.52
CA PRO A 269 -18.85 -1.55 15.24
C PRO A 269 -18.07 -2.74 14.67
N ILE A 270 -17.90 -2.85 13.36
CA ILE A 270 -17.22 -3.97 12.72
C ILE A 270 -15.76 -3.61 12.39
N ILE A 271 -15.58 -2.49 11.68
CA ILE A 271 -14.27 -2.04 11.22
C ILE A 271 -13.37 -1.66 12.41
N GLY A 272 -13.95 -1.09 13.47
CA GLY A 272 -13.20 -0.73 14.67
C GLY A 272 -12.65 -1.95 15.41
N ALA A 273 -13.41 -3.02 15.52
CA ALA A 273 -12.96 -4.27 16.14
C ALA A 273 -11.78 -4.87 15.37
N ILE A 274 -11.84 -4.90 14.02
CA ILE A 274 -10.73 -5.37 13.18
C ILE A 274 -9.50 -4.49 13.35
N ASN A 275 -9.69 -3.17 13.29
CA ASN A 275 -8.58 -2.22 13.38
C ASN A 275 -7.85 -2.33 14.73
N ARG A 276 -8.57 -2.54 15.85
CA ARG A 276 -7.96 -2.82 17.16
C ARG A 276 -7.16 -4.11 17.14
N LYS A 277 -7.76 -5.21 16.64
CA LYS A 277 -7.07 -6.50 16.58
C LYS A 277 -5.81 -6.45 15.73
N VAL A 278 -5.86 -5.82 14.56
CA VAL A 278 -4.70 -5.62 13.68
C VAL A 278 -3.64 -4.75 14.37
N ALA A 279 -4.03 -3.68 15.05
CA ALA A 279 -3.10 -2.80 15.74
C ALA A 279 -2.45 -3.49 16.94
N VAL A 280 -3.21 -4.28 17.73
CA VAL A 280 -2.68 -5.06 18.85
C VAL A 280 -1.76 -6.18 18.36
N SER A 281 -2.13 -6.88 17.28
CA SER A 281 -1.26 -7.89 16.66
C SER A 281 0.07 -7.26 16.23
N ARG A 282 0.03 -6.15 15.48
CA ARG A 282 1.23 -5.42 15.04
C ARG A 282 2.08 -4.93 16.22
N PHE A 283 1.44 -4.33 17.24
CA PHE A 283 2.11 -3.91 18.46
C PHE A 283 2.85 -5.07 19.08
N SER A 284 2.15 -6.18 19.36
CA SER A 284 2.70 -7.33 20.07
C SER A 284 3.79 -8.04 19.26
N ARG A 285 3.55 -8.26 17.96
CA ARG A 285 4.51 -8.89 17.05
C ARG A 285 5.79 -8.07 16.91
N THR A 286 5.65 -6.77 16.66
CA THR A 286 6.80 -5.87 16.47
C THR A 286 7.59 -5.74 17.76
N LEU A 287 6.92 -5.52 18.91
CA LEU A 287 7.58 -5.38 20.18
C LEU A 287 8.31 -6.68 20.59
N ALA A 288 7.66 -7.83 20.46
CA ALA A 288 8.29 -9.12 20.71
C ALA A 288 9.54 -9.34 19.84
N THR A 289 9.43 -9.07 18.53
CA THR A 289 10.55 -9.25 17.59
C THR A 289 11.74 -8.35 17.93
N LEU A 290 11.48 -7.08 18.24
CA LEU A 290 12.53 -6.11 18.59
C LEU A 290 13.23 -6.49 19.89
N LEU A 291 12.46 -6.82 20.94
CA LEU A 291 13.03 -7.21 22.24
C LEU A 291 13.85 -8.51 22.12
N THR A 292 13.32 -9.50 21.43
CA THR A 292 14.05 -10.76 21.18
C THR A 292 15.31 -10.52 20.34
N SER A 293 15.37 -9.46 19.53
CA SER A 293 16.57 -9.07 18.77
C SER A 293 17.56 -8.22 19.60
N GLY A 294 17.29 -8.01 20.89
CA GLY A 294 18.16 -7.24 21.80
C GLY A 294 18.01 -5.73 21.66
N VAL A 295 16.98 -5.23 20.96
CA VAL A 295 16.72 -3.78 20.88
C VAL A 295 16.24 -3.29 22.25
N PRO A 296 16.84 -2.20 22.81
CA PRO A 296 16.38 -1.63 24.07
C PRO A 296 14.89 -1.27 24.03
N ILE A 297 14.17 -1.56 25.12
CA ILE A 297 12.70 -1.43 25.19
C ILE A 297 12.19 -0.03 24.84
N LEU A 298 12.87 1.03 25.24
CA LEU A 298 12.50 2.40 24.88
C LEU A 298 12.58 2.63 23.37
N THR A 299 13.65 2.17 22.73
CA THR A 299 13.81 2.23 21.28
C THR A 299 12.74 1.39 20.58
N ALA A 300 12.49 0.18 21.10
CA ALA A 300 11.47 -0.72 20.59
C ALA A 300 10.06 -0.09 20.62
N LEU A 301 9.67 0.57 21.73
CA LEU A 301 8.39 1.26 21.85
C LEU A 301 8.27 2.45 20.89
N HIS A 302 9.34 3.21 20.66
CA HIS A 302 9.36 4.29 19.67
C HIS A 302 9.14 3.77 18.23
N ILE A 303 9.73 2.63 17.89
CA ILE A 303 9.55 1.99 16.59
C ILE A 303 8.11 1.46 16.47
N VAL A 304 7.62 0.76 17.48
CA VAL A 304 6.26 0.21 17.52
C VAL A 304 5.20 1.28 17.33
N LYS A 305 5.38 2.47 17.92
CA LYS A 305 4.51 3.63 17.72
C LYS A 305 4.31 3.96 16.23
N SER A 306 5.34 3.87 15.41
CA SER A 306 5.25 4.17 13.97
C SER A 306 4.55 3.06 13.17
N VAL A 307 4.61 1.81 13.63
CA VAL A 307 4.13 0.61 12.93
C VAL A 307 2.66 0.27 13.25
N VAL A 308 2.16 0.67 14.43
CA VAL A 308 0.80 0.33 14.90
C VAL A 308 -0.32 0.81 13.95
N GLY A 309 -0.08 1.87 13.17
CA GLY A 309 -0.98 2.31 12.11
C GLY A 309 -2.25 3.05 12.57
N ASN A 310 -2.38 3.34 13.87
CA ASN A 310 -3.47 4.16 14.43
C ASN A 310 -2.94 5.15 15.46
N ASP A 311 -3.21 6.45 15.27
CA ASP A 311 -2.66 7.53 16.11
C ASP A 311 -3.13 7.47 17.56
N ILE A 312 -4.32 6.94 17.83
CA ILE A 312 -4.85 6.81 19.20
C ILE A 312 -4.07 5.73 19.96
N ILE A 313 -3.84 4.59 19.32
CA ILE A 313 -3.06 3.49 19.90
C ILE A 313 -1.58 3.89 19.97
N ALA A 314 -1.07 4.58 18.95
CA ALA A 314 0.29 5.13 18.95
C ALA A 314 0.55 6.09 20.12
N ALA A 315 -0.43 6.93 20.48
CA ALA A 315 -0.35 7.81 21.64
C ALA A 315 -0.28 7.02 22.97
N ALA A 316 -1.02 5.91 23.08
CA ALA A 316 -0.92 5.03 24.25
C ALA A 316 0.46 4.36 24.38
N VAL A 317 1.03 3.95 23.24
CA VAL A 317 2.40 3.39 23.20
C VAL A 317 3.45 4.45 23.58
N GLU A 318 3.26 5.69 23.14
CA GLU A 318 4.14 6.81 23.52
C GLU A 318 4.11 7.09 25.01
N LEU A 319 2.93 7.07 25.62
CA LEU A 319 2.78 7.20 27.09
C LEU A 319 3.44 6.01 27.81
N ALA A 320 3.35 4.80 27.25
CA ALA A 320 4.04 3.64 27.79
C ALA A 320 5.57 3.80 27.71
N ALA A 321 6.09 4.33 26.61
CA ALA A 321 7.53 4.63 26.49
C ALA A 321 7.97 5.69 27.50
N LYS A 322 7.16 6.73 27.73
CA LYS A 322 7.43 7.74 28.75
C LYS A 322 7.44 7.13 30.16
N ASN A 323 6.46 6.30 30.51
CA ASN A 323 6.39 5.63 31.80
C ASN A 323 7.67 4.80 32.05
N ILE A 324 8.10 3.99 31.07
CA ILE A 324 9.35 3.21 31.19
C ILE A 324 10.56 4.11 31.43
N SER A 325 10.65 5.25 30.75
CA SER A 325 11.77 6.19 30.97
C SER A 325 11.79 6.77 32.39
N GLU A 326 10.65 6.78 33.07
CA GLU A 326 10.47 7.20 34.46
C GLU A 326 10.49 6.02 35.46
N GLY A 327 10.83 4.79 35.00
CA GLY A 327 10.86 3.58 35.83
C GLY A 327 9.48 3.02 36.18
N GLN A 328 8.42 3.47 35.48
CA GLN A 328 7.05 3.03 35.67
C GLN A 328 6.68 1.90 34.72
N PRO A 329 5.72 1.02 35.07
CA PRO A 329 5.33 -0.08 34.21
C PRO A 329 4.63 0.35 32.91
N ILE A 330 4.70 -0.53 31.86
CA ILE A 330 4.12 -0.30 30.54
C ILE A 330 2.59 -0.49 30.56
N ALA A 331 2.10 -1.44 31.34
CA ALA A 331 0.71 -1.87 31.31
C ALA A 331 -0.34 -0.77 31.67
N PRO A 332 -0.12 0.14 32.64
CA PRO A 332 -1.10 1.14 33.04
C PRO A 332 -1.54 2.10 31.92
N PRO A 333 -0.65 2.75 31.14
CA PRO A 333 -1.08 3.66 30.05
C PRO A 333 -1.76 2.91 28.91
N LEU A 334 -1.37 1.68 28.61
CA LEU A 334 -2.04 0.86 27.62
C LEU A 334 -3.46 0.51 28.06
N LYS A 335 -3.65 0.15 29.34
CA LYS A 335 -4.98 -0.08 29.94
C LYS A 335 -5.84 1.17 29.92
N ALA A 336 -5.29 2.32 30.25
CA ALA A 336 -6.00 3.59 30.31
C ALA A 336 -6.51 4.05 28.94
N SER A 337 -5.87 3.64 27.84
CA SER A 337 -6.30 3.93 26.48
C SER A 337 -7.66 3.31 26.12
N GLY A 338 -8.03 2.19 26.75
CA GLY A 338 -9.23 1.41 26.44
C GLY A 338 -9.19 0.68 25.09
N GLU A 339 -8.06 0.69 24.38
CA GLU A 339 -7.93 0.11 23.06
C GLU A 339 -7.28 -1.28 23.08
N PHE A 340 -6.75 -1.71 24.23
CA PHE A 340 -6.17 -3.04 24.46
C PHE A 340 -7.10 -3.88 25.32
N ASP A 341 -7.38 -5.09 24.87
CA ASP A 341 -8.22 -6.03 25.61
C ASP A 341 -7.59 -6.40 26.96
N PRO A 342 -8.40 -6.70 28.01
CA PRO A 342 -7.89 -7.04 29.33
C PRO A 342 -6.89 -8.18 29.36
N ILE A 343 -7.05 -9.16 28.48
CA ILE A 343 -6.12 -10.31 28.37
C ILE A 343 -4.72 -9.86 27.91
N VAL A 344 -4.63 -8.91 26.98
CA VAL A 344 -3.36 -8.35 26.50
C VAL A 344 -2.66 -7.62 27.63
N ILE A 345 -3.39 -6.76 28.35
CA ILE A 345 -2.85 -6.02 29.51
C ILE A 345 -2.36 -6.99 30.58
N HIS A 346 -3.09 -8.08 30.81
CA HIS A 346 -2.69 -9.11 31.79
C HIS A 346 -1.41 -9.82 31.37
N MET A 347 -1.29 -10.23 30.11
CA MET A 347 -0.08 -10.85 29.57
C MET A 347 1.13 -9.93 29.64
N ILE A 348 0.96 -8.65 29.27
CA ILE A 348 2.02 -7.63 29.40
C ILE A 348 2.43 -7.47 30.88
N THR A 349 1.47 -7.38 31.80
CA THR A 349 1.75 -7.22 33.23
C THR A 349 2.53 -8.42 33.80
N ILE A 350 2.16 -9.65 33.40
CA ILE A 350 2.89 -10.86 33.81
C ILE A 350 4.29 -10.83 33.25
N GLY A 351 4.44 -10.63 31.93
CA GLY A 351 5.72 -10.59 31.25
C GLY A 351 6.66 -9.54 31.82
N GLU A 352 6.14 -8.37 32.16
CA GLU A 352 6.90 -7.27 32.80
C GLU A 352 7.37 -7.64 34.21
N ARG A 353 6.56 -8.34 35.00
CA ARG A 353 6.91 -8.78 36.36
C ARG A 353 7.86 -9.98 36.39
N THR A 354 7.75 -10.89 35.43
CA THR A 354 8.58 -12.10 35.35
C THR A 354 9.87 -11.88 34.56
N GLY A 355 9.98 -10.77 33.82
CA GLY A 355 11.07 -10.54 32.87
C GLY A 355 10.94 -11.31 31.55
N GLU A 356 9.77 -11.93 31.30
CA GLU A 356 9.47 -12.76 30.11
C GLU A 356 8.47 -12.02 29.17
N LEU A 357 8.72 -10.74 28.93
CA LEU A 357 7.82 -9.91 28.11
C LEU A 357 7.75 -10.39 26.66
N GLU A 358 8.89 -10.83 26.10
CA GLU A 358 9.00 -11.26 24.70
C GLU A 358 8.10 -12.49 24.39
N PRO A 359 8.18 -13.61 25.14
CA PRO A 359 7.34 -14.77 24.85
C PRO A 359 5.85 -14.49 25.14
N MET A 360 5.53 -13.61 26.09
CA MET A 360 4.15 -13.20 26.35
C MET A 360 3.58 -12.41 25.17
N LEU A 361 4.33 -11.45 24.66
CA LEU A 361 3.95 -10.67 23.49
C LEU A 361 3.84 -11.53 22.22
N ALA A 362 4.75 -12.49 22.02
CA ALA A 362 4.67 -13.42 20.89
C ALA A 362 3.37 -14.23 20.92
N LYS A 363 2.98 -14.76 22.09
CA LYS A 363 1.71 -15.49 22.25
C LYS A 363 0.50 -14.60 21.99
N VAL A 364 0.52 -13.33 22.44
CA VAL A 364 -0.53 -12.37 22.15
C VAL A 364 -0.61 -12.13 20.63
N ALA A 365 0.52 -11.92 19.95
CA ALA A 365 0.56 -11.71 18.52
C ALA A 365 -0.07 -12.89 17.76
N ASP A 366 0.34 -14.14 18.06
CA ASP A 366 -0.20 -15.34 17.44
C ASP A 366 -1.72 -15.47 17.64
N ALA A 367 -2.20 -15.20 18.85
CA ALA A 367 -3.63 -15.25 19.15
C ALA A 367 -4.42 -14.20 18.37
N TYR A 368 -3.88 -12.98 18.25
CA TYR A 368 -4.54 -11.88 17.55
C TYR A 368 -4.47 -12.01 16.03
N ASP A 369 -3.39 -12.56 15.48
CA ASP A 369 -3.30 -12.92 14.06
C ASP A 369 -4.40 -13.92 13.69
N GLY A 370 -4.60 -14.97 14.50
CA GLY A 370 -5.71 -15.90 14.33
C GLY A 370 -7.10 -15.25 14.46
N GLN A 371 -7.27 -14.31 15.40
CA GLN A 371 -8.53 -13.57 15.53
C GLN A 371 -8.79 -12.63 14.35
N VAL A 372 -7.77 -12.00 13.80
CA VAL A 372 -7.88 -11.17 12.58
C VAL A 372 -8.34 -12.05 11.42
N ASP A 373 -7.67 -13.20 11.19
CA ASP A 373 -8.05 -14.16 10.16
C ASP A 373 -9.51 -14.60 10.27
N ASN A 374 -9.94 -15.00 11.45
CA ASN A 374 -11.32 -15.43 11.71
C ASN A 374 -12.34 -14.31 11.46
N THR A 375 -12.01 -13.07 11.89
CA THR A 375 -12.90 -11.93 11.72
C THR A 375 -13.03 -11.53 10.25
N VAL A 376 -11.93 -11.54 9.49
CA VAL A 376 -11.91 -11.25 8.05
C VAL A 376 -12.71 -12.32 7.29
N ASN A 377 -12.51 -13.59 7.60
CA ASN A 377 -13.23 -14.70 6.98
C ASN A 377 -14.75 -14.63 7.28
N ALA A 378 -15.13 -14.34 8.52
CA ALA A 378 -16.53 -14.17 8.90
C ALA A 378 -17.20 -13.00 8.13
N LEU A 379 -16.52 -11.88 7.99
CA LEU A 379 -17.03 -10.74 7.21
C LEU A 379 -17.21 -11.09 5.74
N THR A 380 -16.23 -11.73 5.14
CA THR A 380 -16.29 -12.14 3.73
C THR A 380 -17.44 -13.11 3.49
N SER A 381 -17.65 -14.06 4.42
CA SER A 381 -18.75 -15.01 4.35
C SER A 381 -20.13 -14.36 4.47
N LEU A 382 -20.27 -13.26 5.23
CA LEU A 382 -21.51 -12.51 5.34
C LEU A 382 -21.74 -11.56 4.17
N LEU A 383 -20.69 -11.01 3.59
CA LEU A 383 -20.79 -10.09 2.45
C LEU A 383 -21.41 -10.77 1.21
N THR A 384 -21.09 -12.02 0.95
CA THR A 384 -21.58 -12.76 -0.23
C THR A 384 -23.11 -12.88 -0.26
N PRO A 385 -23.79 -13.41 0.78
CA PRO A 385 -25.25 -13.47 0.81
C PRO A 385 -25.89 -12.08 0.76
N LEU A 386 -25.30 -11.09 1.45
CA LEU A 386 -25.81 -9.73 1.48
C LEU A 386 -25.78 -9.07 0.08
N LEU A 387 -24.67 -9.22 -0.64
CA LEU A 387 -24.53 -8.74 -2.02
C LEU A 387 -25.50 -9.43 -2.95
N THR A 388 -25.69 -10.75 -2.80
CA THR A 388 -26.63 -11.52 -3.63
C THR A 388 -28.08 -11.07 -3.38
N LEU A 389 -28.48 -10.89 -2.12
CA LEU A 389 -29.80 -10.37 -1.77
C LEU A 389 -30.01 -8.93 -2.25
N PHE A 390 -29.02 -8.08 -2.11
CA PHE A 390 -29.07 -6.71 -2.61
C PHE A 390 -29.27 -6.68 -4.12
N MET A 391 -28.48 -7.47 -4.85
CA MET A 391 -28.59 -7.55 -6.31
C MET A 391 -29.92 -8.15 -6.78
N GLY A 392 -30.36 -9.23 -6.14
CA GLY A 392 -31.67 -9.81 -6.40
C GLY A 392 -32.80 -8.81 -6.16
N GLY A 393 -32.69 -8.03 -5.10
CA GLY A 393 -33.61 -6.93 -4.79
C GLY A 393 -33.63 -5.85 -5.87
N VAL A 394 -32.44 -5.36 -6.28
CA VAL A 394 -32.33 -4.34 -7.35
C VAL A 394 -32.92 -4.84 -8.67
N VAL A 395 -32.54 -6.04 -9.10
CA VAL A 395 -33.08 -6.64 -10.34
C VAL A 395 -34.58 -6.87 -10.22
N GLY A 396 -35.08 -7.33 -9.08
CA GLY A 396 -36.50 -7.51 -8.80
C GLY A 396 -37.29 -6.20 -8.86
N ILE A 397 -36.76 -5.12 -8.26
CA ILE A 397 -37.38 -3.78 -8.33
C ILE A 397 -37.43 -3.27 -9.77
N VAL A 398 -36.35 -3.46 -10.55
CA VAL A 398 -36.35 -3.07 -11.97
C VAL A 398 -37.36 -3.90 -12.76
N ALA A 399 -37.41 -5.21 -12.54
CA ALA A 399 -38.36 -6.09 -13.20
C ALA A 399 -39.81 -5.70 -12.88
N LEU A 400 -40.15 -5.47 -11.62
CA LEU A 400 -41.48 -5.01 -11.20
C LEU A 400 -41.81 -3.63 -11.78
N GLY A 401 -40.84 -2.69 -11.79
CA GLY A 401 -41.04 -1.36 -12.37
C GLY A 401 -41.30 -1.35 -13.86
N VAL A 402 -40.91 -2.45 -14.57
CA VAL A 402 -41.18 -2.69 -15.99
C VAL A 402 -42.50 -3.44 -16.19
N LEU A 403 -42.74 -4.48 -15.38
CA LEU A 403 -43.93 -5.36 -15.57
C LEU A 403 -45.23 -4.70 -15.11
N LEU A 404 -45.22 -3.92 -14.01
CA LEU A 404 -46.44 -3.27 -13.49
C LEU A 404 -47.14 -2.37 -14.53
N PRO A 405 -46.47 -1.45 -15.25
CA PRO A 405 -47.10 -0.68 -16.30
C PRO A 405 -47.66 -1.55 -17.45
N MET A 406 -46.93 -2.61 -17.83
CA MET A 406 -47.38 -3.50 -18.92
C MET A 406 -48.65 -4.29 -18.54
N LEU A 407 -48.75 -4.72 -17.29
CA LEU A 407 -49.95 -5.38 -16.77
C LEU A 407 -51.16 -4.40 -16.74
N ASN A 408 -50.97 -3.16 -16.33
CA ASN A 408 -52.01 -2.14 -16.32
C ASN A 408 -52.49 -1.81 -17.74
N LEU A 409 -51.59 -1.77 -18.72
CA LEU A 409 -51.95 -1.60 -20.13
C LEU A 409 -52.80 -2.75 -20.64
N SER A 410 -52.44 -3.99 -20.34
CA SER A 410 -53.23 -5.16 -20.76
C SER A 410 -54.61 -5.23 -20.15
N ALA A 411 -54.78 -4.66 -18.94
CA ALA A 411 -56.08 -4.54 -18.28
C ALA A 411 -56.95 -3.40 -18.84
N ALA A 412 -56.34 -2.34 -19.39
CA ALA A 412 -57.04 -1.21 -20.00
C ALA A 412 -57.51 -1.44 -21.44
N ILE A 413 -56.98 -2.48 -22.12
CA ILE A 413 -57.32 -2.88 -23.48
C ILE A 413 -58.49 -3.90 -23.50
N LYS A 414 -58.89 -4.43 -22.35
CA LYS A 414 -60.10 -5.24 -22.17
C LYS A 414 -61.28 -4.35 -21.81
#